data_f6f88a63af296ded183c43acfb2d1982
#
_entry.id   f6f88a63af296ded183c43acfb2d1982
#
_cell.length_a   1.000
_cell.length_b   1.000
_cell.length_c   1.000
_cell.angle_alpha   90.00
_cell.angle_beta   90.00
_cell.angle_gamma   90.00
#
_symmetry.space_group_name_H-M   'P 1'
#
loop_
_entity.id
_entity.type
_entity.pdbx_description
1 polymer ?
#
loop_
_entity_poly.entity_id
_entity_poly.type
_entity_poly.pdbx_seq_one_letter_code
_entity_poly.pdbx_strand_id
1 'polypeptide(L)'
;MKYCKKLFALLAAALLYMALTLPAGAAAPLVRDECGVFDADTLADLEEQAESASDGHDVDVYFLVVDDIGDADQRDYAKNYYISNGLGYGDEQSGILFLLAVGSRKYVTITYGEGVTAFTDYRIEQQEDEIVPELSDEEWADAAYTYID
;
A
#
# COMPACT_ATOMS: atom_id res chain seq x y z
N MET A 1 34.40 13.57 -39.77
CA MET A 1 34.34 12.33 -38.95
C MET A 1 34.73 12.49 -37.47
N LYS A 2 35.57 13.45 -37.12
CA LYS A 2 35.94 13.67 -35.69
C LYS A 2 34.80 14.28 -34.82
N TYR A 3 33.88 14.99 -35.43
CA TYR A 3 32.76 15.64 -34.68
C TYR A 3 31.61 14.69 -34.42
N CYS A 4 31.38 13.69 -35.26
CA CYS A 4 30.30 12.71 -35.10
C CYS A 4 30.53 11.77 -33.88
N LYS A 5 31.81 11.41 -33.60
CA LYS A 5 32.17 10.59 -32.44
C LYS A 5 32.03 11.34 -31.11
N LYS A 6 32.31 12.67 -31.11
CA LYS A 6 32.13 13.51 -29.90
C LYS A 6 30.66 13.79 -29.59
N LEU A 7 29.84 13.95 -30.64
CA LEU A 7 28.39 14.12 -30.46
C LEU A 7 27.72 12.86 -29.93
N PHE A 8 28.16 11.69 -30.41
CA PHE A 8 27.64 10.39 -29.96
C PHE A 8 28.03 10.10 -28.50
N ALA A 9 29.25 10.47 -28.08
CA ALA A 9 29.71 10.31 -26.69
C ALA A 9 28.97 11.24 -25.72
N LEU A 10 28.64 12.46 -26.14
CA LEU A 10 27.84 13.41 -25.36
C LEU A 10 26.39 12.98 -25.22
N LEU A 11 25.79 12.41 -26.29
CA LEU A 11 24.42 11.87 -26.23
C LEU A 11 24.35 10.62 -25.35
N ALA A 12 25.35 9.74 -25.41
CA ALA A 12 25.41 8.55 -24.53
C ALA A 12 25.63 8.92 -23.06
N ALA A 13 26.42 9.96 -22.76
CA ALA A 13 26.59 10.46 -21.40
C ALA A 13 25.33 11.14 -20.85
N ALA A 14 24.57 11.85 -21.69
CA ALA A 14 23.29 12.45 -21.31
C ALA A 14 22.21 11.40 -21.02
N LEU A 15 22.14 10.31 -21.80
CA LEU A 15 21.25 9.19 -21.57
C LEU A 15 21.62 8.39 -20.31
N LEU A 16 22.91 8.27 -20.00
CA LEU A 16 23.38 7.61 -18.77
C LEU A 16 23.09 8.46 -17.52
N TYR A 17 23.12 9.80 -17.65
CA TYR A 17 22.81 10.71 -16.54
C TYR A 17 21.31 10.77 -16.23
N MET A 18 20.45 10.53 -17.23
CA MET A 18 18.99 10.49 -17.05
C MET A 18 18.51 9.20 -16.35
N ALA A 19 19.33 8.14 -16.37
CA ALA A 19 19.03 6.88 -15.68
C ALA A 19 19.39 6.88 -14.18
N LEU A 20 20.06 7.94 -13.67
CA LEU A 20 20.50 8.03 -12.28
C LEU A 20 19.65 8.95 -11.39
N THR A 21 18.60 9.56 -11.92
CA THR A 21 17.63 10.30 -11.11
C THR A 21 16.39 9.44 -10.85
N LEU A 22 16.58 8.26 -10.28
CA LEU A 22 15.53 7.67 -9.48
C LEU A 22 15.41 8.55 -8.23
N PRO A 23 14.24 9.10 -7.91
CA PRO A 23 14.07 9.74 -6.62
C PRO A 23 14.35 8.68 -5.57
N ALA A 24 15.47 8.83 -4.87
CA ALA A 24 15.76 8.04 -3.70
C ALA A 24 14.68 8.40 -2.67
N GLY A 25 13.76 7.45 -2.41
CA GLY A 25 12.83 7.55 -1.31
C GLY A 25 11.45 8.13 -1.63
N ALA A 26 10.81 7.73 -2.73
CA ALA A 26 9.36 7.74 -2.72
C ALA A 26 8.92 6.64 -1.73
N ALA A 27 8.30 7.05 -0.62
CA ALA A 27 7.66 6.11 0.28
C ALA A 27 6.72 5.18 -0.51
N ALA A 28 6.64 3.93 -0.10
CA ALA A 28 5.71 3.01 -0.74
C ALA A 28 4.28 3.57 -0.56
N PRO A 29 3.42 3.57 -1.61
CA PRO A 29 2.06 4.06 -1.45
C PRO A 29 1.35 3.29 -0.35
N LEU A 30 0.55 4.01 0.45
CA LEU A 30 -0.21 3.45 1.57
C LEU A 30 -1.45 2.70 1.08
N VAL A 31 -2.06 3.17 -0.01
CA VAL A 31 -3.18 2.50 -0.66
C VAL A 31 -2.71 1.86 -1.96
N ARG A 32 -2.89 0.56 -2.07
CA ARG A 32 -2.45 -0.24 -3.22
C ARG A 32 -3.61 -1.00 -3.81
N ASP A 33 -3.95 -0.68 -5.03
CA ASP A 33 -4.98 -1.36 -5.81
C ASP A 33 -4.32 -2.10 -6.99
N GLU A 34 -4.10 -3.40 -6.82
CA GLU A 34 -3.45 -4.22 -7.84
C GLU A 34 -4.43 -4.76 -8.89
N CYS A 35 -5.73 -4.59 -8.69
CA CYS A 35 -6.77 -5.09 -9.60
C CYS A 35 -7.65 -3.98 -10.22
N GLY A 36 -7.46 -2.72 -9.82
CA GLY A 36 -8.12 -1.58 -10.45
C GLY A 36 -9.60 -1.46 -10.09
N VAL A 37 -9.95 -1.67 -8.82
CA VAL A 37 -11.32 -1.46 -8.32
C VAL A 37 -11.61 0.01 -8.02
N PHE A 38 -10.56 0.82 -7.79
CA PHE A 38 -10.67 2.26 -7.58
C PHE A 38 -10.35 3.02 -8.87
N ASP A 39 -11.08 4.08 -9.13
CA ASP A 39 -10.65 5.06 -10.13
C ASP A 39 -9.49 5.93 -9.60
N ALA A 40 -8.86 6.69 -10.50
CA ALA A 40 -7.66 7.46 -10.15
C ALA A 40 -7.92 8.56 -9.12
N ASP A 41 -9.10 9.16 -9.12
CA ASP A 41 -9.46 10.22 -8.19
C ASP A 41 -9.71 9.62 -6.79
N THR A 42 -10.47 8.53 -6.71
CA THR A 42 -10.69 7.78 -5.46
C THR A 42 -9.38 7.28 -4.85
N LEU A 43 -8.48 6.73 -5.69
CA LEU A 43 -7.18 6.24 -5.21
C LEU A 43 -6.32 7.37 -4.62
N ALA A 44 -6.33 8.55 -5.24
CA ALA A 44 -5.60 9.72 -4.75
C ALA A 44 -6.18 10.25 -3.42
N ASP A 45 -7.51 10.30 -3.30
CA ASP A 45 -8.18 10.72 -2.08
C ASP A 45 -7.93 9.75 -0.91
N LEU A 46 -7.99 8.44 -1.18
CA LEU A 46 -7.68 7.41 -0.19
C LEU A 46 -6.22 7.44 0.27
N GLU A 47 -5.28 7.73 -0.64
CA GLU A 47 -3.86 7.91 -0.29
C GLU A 47 -3.67 9.11 0.63
N GLU A 48 -4.30 10.27 0.33
CA GLU A 48 -4.25 11.46 1.18
C GLU A 48 -4.84 11.19 2.58
N GLN A 49 -5.94 10.43 2.64
CA GLN A 49 -6.53 10.03 3.92
C GLN A 49 -5.61 9.11 4.72
N ALA A 50 -5.00 8.11 4.06
CA ALA A 50 -4.06 7.18 4.70
C ALA A 50 -2.79 7.89 5.18
N GLU A 51 -2.27 8.85 4.41
CA GLU A 51 -1.16 9.71 4.84
C GLU A 51 -1.55 10.51 6.09
N SER A 52 -2.76 11.09 6.11
CA SER A 52 -3.28 11.84 7.26
C SER A 52 -3.46 10.97 8.50
N ALA A 53 -3.95 9.73 8.33
CA ALA A 53 -4.11 8.76 9.42
C ALA A 53 -2.77 8.28 9.98
N SER A 54 -1.74 8.24 9.15
CA SER A 54 -0.36 7.83 9.54
C SER A 54 0.42 8.98 10.18
N ASP A 55 0.14 10.23 9.81
CA ASP A 55 0.92 11.40 10.21
C ASP A 55 0.90 11.63 11.73
N GLY A 56 2.09 11.71 12.31
CA GLY A 56 2.28 11.99 13.74
C GLY A 56 2.03 10.81 14.68
N HIS A 57 1.83 9.60 14.15
CA HIS A 57 1.55 8.40 14.97
C HIS A 57 2.67 7.36 14.98
N ASP A 58 3.74 7.57 14.21
CA ASP A 58 4.84 6.60 14.05
C ASP A 58 4.37 5.18 13.62
N VAL A 59 3.23 5.11 12.94
CA VAL A 59 2.57 3.89 12.45
C VAL A 59 1.94 4.20 11.10
N ASP A 60 2.25 3.42 10.08
CA ASP A 60 1.65 3.55 8.75
C ASP A 60 0.37 2.73 8.63
N VAL A 61 -0.64 3.31 7.98
CA VAL A 61 -1.94 2.67 7.69
C VAL A 61 -1.98 2.28 6.21
N TYR A 62 -2.05 0.98 5.94
CA TYR A 62 -2.09 0.44 4.58
C TYR A 62 -3.42 -0.21 4.23
N PHE A 63 -3.88 0.03 3.00
CA PHE A 63 -4.99 -0.67 2.39
C PHE A 63 -4.55 -1.33 1.08
N LEU A 64 -4.60 -2.67 1.02
CA LEU A 64 -4.16 -3.45 -0.12
C LEU A 64 -5.34 -4.20 -0.75
N VAL A 65 -5.58 -3.94 -2.03
CA VAL A 65 -6.58 -4.67 -2.83
C VAL A 65 -5.87 -5.54 -3.85
N VAL A 66 -6.18 -6.83 -3.85
CA VAL A 66 -5.72 -7.81 -4.84
C VAL A 66 -6.91 -8.58 -5.41
N ASP A 67 -6.75 -9.18 -6.58
CA ASP A 67 -7.82 -9.96 -7.19
C ASP A 67 -8.06 -11.28 -6.44
N ASP A 68 -7.07 -12.15 -6.43
CA ASP A 68 -7.18 -13.49 -5.82
C ASP A 68 -5.87 -13.89 -5.15
N ILE A 69 -5.98 -14.58 -4.02
CA ILE A 69 -4.85 -15.16 -3.30
C ILE A 69 -4.82 -16.69 -3.38
N GLY A 70 -5.72 -17.29 -4.17
CA GLY A 70 -5.83 -18.74 -4.36
C GLY A 70 -6.09 -19.48 -3.05
N ASP A 71 -5.36 -20.57 -2.85
CA ASP A 71 -5.44 -21.41 -1.64
C ASP A 71 -4.60 -20.88 -0.48
N ALA A 72 -3.94 -19.71 -0.64
CA ALA A 72 -3.12 -19.13 0.43
C ALA A 72 -3.97 -18.73 1.63
N ASP A 73 -3.41 -18.90 2.82
CA ASP A 73 -3.94 -18.27 4.02
C ASP A 73 -3.81 -16.75 3.91
N GLN A 74 -4.88 -16.01 4.17
CA GLN A 74 -4.90 -14.56 3.99
C GLN A 74 -3.92 -13.83 4.91
N ARG A 75 -3.73 -14.32 6.13
CA ARG A 75 -2.80 -13.73 7.09
C ARG A 75 -1.35 -13.94 6.67
N ASP A 76 -1.03 -15.13 6.20
CA ASP A 76 0.32 -15.44 5.70
C ASP A 76 0.61 -14.66 4.42
N TYR A 77 -0.36 -14.51 3.53
CA TYR A 77 -0.23 -13.69 2.33
C TYR A 77 0.04 -12.22 2.69
N ALA A 78 -0.78 -11.63 3.55
CA ALA A 78 -0.62 -10.25 4.00
C ALA A 78 0.73 -10.00 4.68
N LYS A 79 1.19 -10.92 5.55
CA LYS A 79 2.50 -10.84 6.20
C LYS A 79 3.65 -10.89 5.20
N ASN A 80 3.60 -11.83 4.26
CA ASN A 80 4.64 -11.96 3.24
C ASN A 80 4.69 -10.72 2.36
N TYR A 81 3.53 -10.17 1.99
CA TYR A 81 3.44 -8.94 1.23
C TYR A 81 4.07 -7.76 1.99
N TYR A 82 3.70 -7.60 3.26
CA TYR A 82 4.21 -6.55 4.13
C TYR A 82 5.74 -6.55 4.22
N ILE A 83 6.30 -7.70 4.56
CA ILE A 83 7.75 -7.88 4.74
C ILE A 83 8.50 -7.73 3.41
N SER A 84 8.01 -8.35 2.33
CA SER A 84 8.68 -8.35 1.03
C SER A 84 8.71 -6.97 0.37
N ASN A 85 7.75 -6.11 0.70
CA ASN A 85 7.69 -4.73 0.21
C ASN A 85 8.32 -3.72 1.17
N GLY A 86 8.83 -4.18 2.33
CA GLY A 86 9.47 -3.30 3.32
C GLY A 86 8.53 -2.23 3.85
N LEU A 87 7.24 -2.60 4.08
CA LEU A 87 6.22 -1.67 4.56
C LEU A 87 6.43 -1.35 6.03
N GLY A 88 5.85 -0.23 6.47
CA GLY A 88 5.84 0.22 7.85
C GLY A 88 6.79 1.37 8.15
N TYR A 89 6.42 2.14 9.16
CA TYR A 89 7.16 3.30 9.62
C TYR A 89 8.42 2.90 10.39
N GLY A 90 9.52 3.56 10.06
CA GLY A 90 10.78 3.44 10.79
C GLY A 90 11.46 2.07 10.69
N ASP A 91 12.47 1.87 11.53
CA ASP A 91 13.29 0.64 11.53
C ASP A 91 12.52 -0.59 12.03
N GLU A 92 11.48 -0.39 12.84
CA GLU A 92 10.61 -1.44 13.37
C GLU A 92 9.48 -1.83 12.42
N GLN A 93 9.39 -1.14 11.28
CA GLN A 93 8.33 -1.36 10.28
C GLN A 93 6.94 -1.32 10.91
N SER A 94 6.68 -0.30 11.73
CA SER A 94 5.43 -0.15 12.48
C SER A 94 4.27 0.18 11.56
N GLY A 95 3.18 -0.60 11.63
CA GLY A 95 2.02 -0.36 10.77
C GLY A 95 0.87 -1.33 10.98
N ILE A 96 -0.22 -1.01 10.30
CA ILE A 96 -1.40 -1.84 10.13
C ILE A 96 -1.67 -2.00 8.64
N LEU A 97 -1.99 -3.19 8.19
CA LEU A 97 -2.36 -3.49 6.80
C LEU A 97 -3.69 -4.22 6.76
N PHE A 98 -4.64 -3.66 6.04
CA PHE A 98 -5.83 -4.37 5.60
C PHE A 98 -5.61 -4.95 4.20
N LEU A 99 -5.77 -6.26 4.08
CA LEU A 99 -5.78 -6.97 2.80
C LEU A 99 -7.23 -7.28 2.40
N LEU A 100 -7.60 -6.89 1.19
CA LEU A 100 -8.85 -7.28 0.54
C LEU A 100 -8.53 -8.06 -0.74
N ALA A 101 -8.93 -9.32 -0.81
CA ALA A 101 -8.87 -10.15 -2.01
C ALA A 101 -10.28 -10.29 -2.60
N VAL A 102 -10.60 -9.43 -3.58
CA VAL A 102 -11.95 -9.27 -4.11
C VAL A 102 -12.48 -10.52 -4.81
N GLY A 103 -11.65 -11.20 -5.61
CA GLY A 103 -12.02 -12.40 -6.35
C GLY A 103 -12.23 -13.62 -5.46
N SER A 104 -11.39 -13.79 -4.42
CA SER A 104 -11.53 -14.87 -3.44
C SER A 104 -12.44 -14.53 -2.27
N ARG A 105 -12.93 -13.29 -2.17
CA ARG A 105 -13.77 -12.77 -1.08
C ARG A 105 -13.18 -13.02 0.31
N LYS A 106 -11.88 -12.73 0.44
CA LYS A 106 -11.13 -12.86 1.68
C LYS A 106 -10.61 -11.50 2.09
N TYR A 107 -10.58 -11.26 3.39
CA TYR A 107 -9.93 -10.08 3.96
C TYR A 107 -9.22 -10.44 5.27
N VAL A 108 -8.29 -9.63 5.68
CA VAL A 108 -7.62 -9.74 6.98
C VAL A 108 -6.90 -8.44 7.32
N THR A 109 -6.92 -8.09 8.60
CA THR A 109 -6.04 -7.07 9.17
C THR A 109 -4.82 -7.73 9.82
N ILE A 110 -3.65 -7.15 9.59
CA ILE A 110 -2.41 -7.49 10.29
C ILE A 110 -1.75 -6.24 10.85
N THR A 111 -1.00 -6.38 11.93
CA THR A 111 -0.24 -5.31 12.58
C THR A 111 1.22 -5.69 12.77
N TYR A 112 2.10 -4.68 12.74
CA TYR A 112 3.54 -4.83 12.93
C TYR A 112 4.10 -3.71 13.81
N GLY A 113 5.22 -3.99 14.49
CA GLY A 113 5.92 -3.02 15.33
C GLY A 113 4.99 -2.41 16.39
N GLU A 114 5.00 -1.08 16.52
CA GLU A 114 4.12 -0.35 17.43
C GLU A 114 2.63 -0.49 17.08
N GLY A 115 2.30 -0.85 15.82
CA GLY A 115 0.94 -1.14 15.40
C GLY A 115 0.27 -2.23 16.23
N VAL A 116 1.02 -3.21 16.72
CA VAL A 116 0.50 -4.27 17.61
C VAL A 116 -0.05 -3.71 18.92
N THR A 117 0.55 -2.62 19.41
CA THR A 117 0.12 -1.96 20.65
C THR A 117 -0.95 -0.89 20.39
N ALA A 118 -0.82 -0.18 19.27
CA ALA A 118 -1.76 0.88 18.88
C ALA A 118 -3.15 0.33 18.51
N PHE A 119 -3.17 -0.80 17.80
CA PHE A 119 -4.39 -1.45 17.32
C PHE A 119 -4.62 -2.78 18.05
N THR A 120 -5.47 -2.74 19.09
CA THR A 120 -5.83 -3.94 19.82
C THR A 120 -6.78 -4.83 19.01
N ASP A 121 -6.77 -6.15 19.28
CA ASP A 121 -7.67 -7.10 18.61
C ASP A 121 -9.13 -6.66 18.66
N TYR A 122 -9.58 -6.08 19.77
CA TYR A 122 -10.93 -5.57 19.93
C TYR A 122 -11.25 -4.39 18.99
N ARG A 123 -10.28 -3.48 18.77
CA ARG A 123 -10.46 -2.36 17.83
C ARG A 123 -10.48 -2.83 16.41
N ILE A 124 -9.61 -3.76 16.06
CA ILE A 124 -9.57 -4.38 14.72
C ILE A 124 -10.89 -5.07 14.42
N GLU A 125 -11.42 -5.86 15.36
CA GLU A 125 -12.72 -6.54 15.22
C GLU A 125 -13.86 -5.55 15.01
N GLN A 126 -13.90 -4.45 15.78
CA GLN A 126 -14.90 -3.40 15.58
C GLN A 126 -14.80 -2.74 14.20
N GLN A 127 -13.59 -2.40 13.75
CA GLN A 127 -13.35 -1.78 12.47
C GLN A 127 -13.70 -2.73 11.30
N GLU A 128 -13.37 -4.00 11.42
CA GLU A 128 -13.78 -5.01 10.44
C GLU A 128 -15.32 -5.18 10.41
N ASP A 129 -15.99 -5.18 11.56
CA ASP A 129 -17.46 -5.27 11.64
C ASP A 129 -18.15 -4.06 10.96
N GLU A 130 -17.56 -2.87 11.04
CA GLU A 130 -18.10 -1.66 10.40
C GLU A 130 -18.04 -1.74 8.87
N ILE A 131 -17.00 -2.33 8.29
CA ILE A 131 -16.81 -2.38 6.84
C ILE A 131 -17.41 -3.64 6.17
N VAL A 132 -17.74 -4.68 6.93
CA VAL A 132 -18.30 -5.94 6.39
C VAL A 132 -19.57 -5.73 5.53
N PRO A 133 -20.54 -4.85 5.88
CA PRO A 133 -21.68 -4.56 5.02
C PRO A 133 -21.25 -4.02 3.66
N GLU A 134 -20.34 -3.03 3.62
CA GLU A 134 -19.83 -2.39 2.41
C GLU A 134 -19.06 -3.40 1.54
N LEU A 135 -18.23 -4.24 2.17
CA LEU A 135 -17.54 -5.33 1.46
C LEU A 135 -18.53 -6.34 0.85
N SER A 136 -19.64 -6.61 1.54
CA SER A 136 -20.67 -7.55 1.07
C SER A 136 -21.43 -7.01 -0.14
N ASP A 137 -21.62 -5.69 -0.19
CA ASP A 137 -22.33 -4.99 -1.27
C ASP A 137 -21.37 -4.56 -2.41
N GLU A 138 -20.08 -4.92 -2.30
CA GLU A 138 -19.02 -4.59 -3.27
C GLU A 138 -18.76 -3.07 -3.37
N GLU A 139 -19.08 -2.33 -2.31
CA GLU A 139 -18.81 -0.90 -2.18
C GLU A 139 -17.37 -0.68 -1.68
N TRP A 140 -16.39 -1.09 -2.51
CA TRP A 140 -14.97 -1.16 -2.14
C TRP A 140 -14.38 0.17 -1.70
N ALA A 141 -14.78 1.26 -2.34
CA ALA A 141 -14.31 2.59 -2.00
C ALA A 141 -14.83 3.03 -0.63
N ASP A 142 -16.12 2.82 -0.34
CA ASP A 142 -16.72 3.18 0.94
C ASP A 142 -16.07 2.36 2.07
N ALA A 143 -15.85 1.06 1.86
CA ALA A 143 -15.13 0.22 2.81
C ALA A 143 -13.70 0.71 3.08
N ALA A 144 -12.99 1.18 2.05
CA ALA A 144 -11.65 1.73 2.21
C ALA A 144 -11.66 3.05 2.98
N TYR A 145 -12.60 3.97 2.66
CA TYR A 145 -12.76 5.21 3.40
C TYR A 145 -13.10 4.97 4.87
N THR A 146 -14.06 4.08 5.14
CA THR A 146 -14.46 3.73 6.51
C THR A 146 -13.31 3.09 7.28
N TYR A 147 -12.51 2.24 6.62
CA TYR A 147 -11.38 1.56 7.29
C TYR A 147 -10.25 2.52 7.65
N ILE A 148 -9.94 3.48 6.80
CA ILE A 148 -8.80 4.39 6.98
C ILE A 148 -9.14 5.54 7.97
N ASP A 149 -10.42 5.90 8.17
CA ASP A 149 -10.89 6.97 9.06
C ASP A 149 -10.73 6.60 10.55
#